data_02f3e52cbfb8683c6b7100046ecfac50
#
_entry.id   02f3e52cbfb8683c6b7100046ecfac50
#
_cell.length_a   1.000
_cell.length_b   1.000
_cell.length_c   1.000
_cell.angle_alpha   90.00
_cell.angle_beta   90.00
_cell.angle_gamma   90.00
#
_symmetry.space_group_name_H-M   'P 1'
#
loop_
_entity.id
_entity.type
_entity.pdbx_description
1 polymer ?
#
loop_
_entity_poly.entity_id
_entity_poly.type
_entity_poly.pdbx_seq_one_letter_code
_entity_poly.pdbx_strand_id
1 'polypeptide(L)'
;MENKQDWTKIIRSEESFFKLNLKEILEYKDLIFLLTKKNFTTMYKQTILGPLWIVINPLLTTTMFTIIFGYIASIPTDSVPQFIFYMAGNIIWVYFSSCLSQISSTFLTNAAIFGKVYFPRLVLPISVIFTKLIDFTVQLVVFILFIAIFIHRGAPISIDIKVVFFPLLILQAAMLAFGVGIIISSLTTKYRDLNVLVSFGLQLWMYATPIVYPASQIHGKLQTLLMLNPMAPIAETFRYLFLGCGSIPTT
;
A
#
# COMPACT_ATOMS: atom_id res chain seq x y z
N MET A 1 56.18 -5.84 -12.91
CA MET A 1 54.99 -6.63 -13.31
C MET A 1 53.93 -6.36 -12.25
N GLU A 2 53.04 -5.40 -12.50
CA GLU A 2 51.91 -5.07 -11.62
C GLU A 2 50.83 -6.14 -11.82
N ASN A 3 50.56 -6.87 -10.75
CA ASN A 3 49.53 -7.90 -10.71
C ASN A 3 48.16 -7.16 -10.72
N LYS A 4 47.58 -6.98 -11.91
CA LYS A 4 46.19 -6.51 -12.05
C LYS A 4 45.28 -7.58 -11.45
N GLN A 5 44.98 -7.44 -10.17
CA GLN A 5 43.87 -8.19 -9.55
C GLN A 5 42.57 -7.70 -10.20
N ASP A 6 41.97 -8.57 -11.01
CA ASP A 6 40.62 -8.34 -11.57
C ASP A 6 39.60 -8.41 -10.43
N TRP A 7 39.36 -7.26 -9.81
CA TRP A 7 38.34 -7.11 -8.77
C TRP A 7 36.98 -7.22 -9.42
N THR A 8 36.17 -8.15 -8.97
CA THR A 8 34.81 -8.36 -9.46
C THR A 8 33.88 -7.17 -9.08
N LYS A 9 34.20 -6.47 -7.98
CA LYS A 9 33.46 -5.28 -7.54
C LYS A 9 34.34 -4.41 -6.63
N ILE A 10 34.44 -3.13 -6.93
CA ILE A 10 35.13 -2.13 -6.10
C ILE A 10 34.06 -1.35 -5.32
N ILE A 11 34.02 -1.52 -4.00
CA ILE A 11 33.15 -0.76 -3.11
C ILE A 11 33.88 0.53 -2.72
N ARG A 12 33.36 1.70 -3.14
CA ARG A 12 33.86 3.01 -2.75
C ARG A 12 32.95 3.64 -1.74
N SER A 13 33.48 4.25 -0.70
CA SER A 13 32.73 4.94 0.35
C SER A 13 32.11 6.27 -0.10
N GLU A 14 32.53 6.81 -1.24
CA GLU A 14 32.05 8.07 -1.81
C GLU A 14 31.07 7.81 -2.97
N GLU A 15 29.87 7.36 -2.66
CA GLU A 15 28.77 7.40 -3.62
C GLU A 15 27.94 8.67 -3.39
N SER A 16 27.77 9.45 -4.47
CA SER A 16 26.91 10.64 -4.46
C SER A 16 25.50 10.26 -4.01
N PHE A 17 24.95 11.00 -3.04
CA PHE A 17 23.62 10.79 -2.45
C PHE A 17 22.47 10.67 -3.47
N PHE A 18 22.67 11.10 -4.72
CA PHE A 18 21.66 11.10 -5.79
C PHE A 18 21.87 10.00 -6.86
N LYS A 19 22.89 9.16 -6.76
CA LYS A 19 23.04 8.05 -7.71
C LYS A 19 22.24 6.83 -7.26
N LEU A 20 20.94 6.84 -7.56
CA LEU A 20 20.10 5.64 -7.55
C LEU A 20 20.61 4.70 -8.65
N ASN A 21 21.46 3.76 -8.28
CA ASN A 21 21.97 2.75 -9.21
C ASN A 21 20.93 1.62 -9.37
N LEU A 22 19.87 1.91 -10.17
CA LEU A 22 18.79 0.94 -10.43
C LEU A 22 19.33 -0.38 -10.99
N LYS A 23 20.43 -0.33 -11.75
CA LYS A 23 21.08 -1.51 -12.29
C LYS A 23 21.64 -2.40 -11.16
N GLU A 24 22.25 -1.79 -10.15
CA GLU A 24 22.73 -2.52 -8.98
C GLU A 24 21.58 -3.17 -8.21
N ILE A 25 20.45 -2.49 -8.02
CA ILE A 25 19.28 -3.07 -7.36
C ILE A 25 18.75 -4.29 -8.12
N LEU A 26 18.74 -4.24 -9.45
CA LEU A 26 18.33 -5.36 -10.30
C LEU A 26 19.26 -6.57 -10.21
N GLU A 27 20.56 -6.37 -9.94
CA GLU A 27 21.50 -7.46 -9.67
C GLU A 27 21.14 -8.24 -8.41
N TYR A 28 20.46 -7.59 -7.43
CA TYR A 28 20.00 -8.21 -6.18
C TYR A 28 18.54 -8.71 -6.23
N LYS A 29 17.98 -8.95 -7.43
CA LYS A 29 16.59 -9.46 -7.60
C LYS A 29 16.32 -10.75 -6.81
N ASP A 30 17.29 -11.66 -6.77
CA ASP A 30 17.16 -12.93 -6.06
C ASP A 30 17.12 -12.72 -4.55
N LEU A 31 17.84 -11.73 -4.03
CA LEU A 31 17.77 -11.32 -2.63
C LEU A 31 16.43 -10.68 -2.32
N ILE A 32 15.89 -9.83 -3.21
CA ILE A 32 14.54 -9.24 -3.05
C ILE A 32 13.51 -10.36 -2.95
N PHE A 33 13.56 -11.34 -3.85
CA PHE A 33 12.63 -12.48 -3.83
C PHE A 33 12.76 -13.31 -2.55
N LEU A 34 13.97 -13.62 -2.12
CA LEU A 34 14.25 -14.37 -0.89
C LEU A 34 13.73 -13.63 0.36
N LEU A 35 13.95 -12.31 0.44
CA LEU A 35 13.45 -11.48 1.54
C LEU A 35 11.92 -11.39 1.52
N THR A 36 11.31 -11.24 0.35
CA THR A 36 9.85 -11.25 0.18
C THR A 36 9.26 -12.56 0.70
N LYS A 37 9.82 -13.71 0.28
CA LYS A 37 9.41 -15.04 0.76
C LYS A 37 9.61 -15.20 2.27
N LYS A 38 10.75 -14.74 2.80
CA LYS A 38 11.03 -14.74 4.23
C LYS A 38 10.00 -13.91 4.98
N ASN A 39 9.76 -12.66 4.56
CA ASN A 39 8.83 -11.74 5.23
C ASN A 39 7.42 -12.35 5.27
N PHE A 40 6.92 -12.83 4.12
CA PHE A 40 5.62 -13.49 4.04
C PHE A 40 5.53 -14.71 4.96
N THR A 41 6.52 -15.61 4.89
CA THR A 41 6.53 -16.82 5.72
C THR A 41 6.58 -16.47 7.20
N THR A 42 7.41 -15.51 7.61
CA THR A 42 7.55 -15.12 9.03
C THR A 42 6.26 -14.52 9.58
N MET A 43 5.52 -13.75 8.78
CA MET A 43 4.25 -13.15 9.22
C MET A 43 3.18 -14.20 9.55
N TYR A 44 3.14 -15.31 8.82
CA TYR A 44 2.02 -16.26 8.90
C TYR A 44 2.36 -17.63 9.48
N LYS A 45 3.64 -18.01 9.57
CA LYS A 45 4.08 -19.37 9.93
C LYS A 45 3.66 -19.82 11.34
N GLN A 46 3.53 -18.89 12.29
CA GLN A 46 3.27 -19.21 13.71
C GLN A 46 1.92 -18.66 14.19
N THR A 47 0.97 -18.45 13.29
CA THR A 47 -0.35 -17.93 13.63
C THR A 47 -1.40 -19.04 13.45
N ILE A 48 -2.43 -19.05 14.33
CA ILE A 48 -3.50 -20.07 14.32
C ILE A 48 -4.23 -20.11 12.98
N LEU A 49 -4.58 -18.95 12.44
CA LEU A 49 -5.32 -18.82 11.17
C LEU A 49 -4.40 -18.66 9.96
N GLY A 50 -3.07 -18.50 10.16
CA GLY A 50 -2.11 -18.38 9.08
C GLY A 50 -2.47 -17.25 8.09
N PRO A 51 -2.35 -17.54 6.77
CA PRO A 51 -2.66 -16.56 5.73
C PRO A 51 -4.14 -16.12 5.67
N LEU A 52 -5.06 -16.81 6.37
CA LEU A 52 -6.48 -16.40 6.42
C LEU A 52 -6.65 -15.00 7.02
N TRP A 53 -5.73 -14.55 7.87
CA TRP A 53 -5.74 -13.19 8.40
C TRP A 53 -5.69 -12.12 7.31
N ILE A 54 -5.10 -12.41 6.14
CA ILE A 54 -5.07 -11.49 4.99
C ILE A 54 -6.50 -11.13 4.56
N VAL A 55 -7.41 -12.08 4.67
CA VAL A 55 -8.83 -11.93 4.24
C VAL A 55 -9.71 -11.48 5.41
N ILE A 56 -9.54 -12.07 6.58
CA ILE A 56 -10.42 -11.84 7.72
C ILE A 56 -10.34 -10.38 8.20
N ASN A 57 -9.14 -9.81 8.36
CA ASN A 57 -8.98 -8.45 8.86
C ASN A 57 -9.66 -7.39 7.98
N PRO A 58 -9.45 -7.35 6.64
CA PRO A 58 -10.17 -6.40 5.77
C PRO A 58 -11.68 -6.63 5.75
N LEU A 59 -12.16 -7.89 5.83
CA LEU A 59 -13.58 -8.17 5.87
C LEU A 59 -14.22 -7.68 7.17
N LEU A 60 -13.58 -7.91 8.32
CA LEU A 60 -14.06 -7.40 9.60
C LEU A 60 -14.11 -5.86 9.60
N THR A 61 -13.03 -5.21 9.13
CA THR A 61 -12.98 -3.74 9.03
C THR A 61 -14.08 -3.22 8.09
N THR A 62 -14.27 -3.84 6.93
CA THR A 62 -15.32 -3.47 5.97
C THR A 62 -16.71 -3.65 6.58
N THR A 63 -16.92 -4.74 7.31
CA THR A 63 -18.20 -4.99 8.01
C THR A 63 -18.46 -3.90 9.06
N MET A 64 -17.46 -3.55 9.86
CA MET A 64 -17.58 -2.46 10.84
C MET A 64 -17.85 -1.12 10.17
N PHE A 65 -17.19 -0.80 9.04
CA PHE A 65 -17.48 0.41 8.28
C PHE A 65 -18.90 0.41 7.74
N THR A 66 -19.39 -0.72 7.26
CA THR A 66 -20.77 -0.86 6.77
C THR A 66 -21.77 -0.60 7.88
N ILE A 67 -21.54 -1.12 9.09
CA ILE A 67 -22.43 -0.91 10.24
C ILE A 67 -22.37 0.55 10.69
N ILE A 68 -21.20 1.09 10.93
CA ILE A 68 -21.03 2.43 11.51
C ILE A 68 -21.41 3.52 10.50
N PHE A 69 -20.80 3.51 9.32
CA PHE A 69 -20.97 4.59 8.34
C PHE A 69 -22.18 4.35 7.43
N GLY A 70 -22.49 3.10 7.13
CA GLY A 70 -23.64 2.75 6.31
C GLY A 70 -24.95 2.79 7.07
N TYR A 71 -25.11 1.97 8.10
CA TYR A 71 -26.40 1.85 8.80
C TYR A 71 -26.59 2.93 9.86
N ILE A 72 -25.61 3.24 10.72
CA ILE A 72 -25.76 4.20 11.81
C ILE A 72 -25.68 5.64 11.30
N ALA A 73 -24.62 5.98 10.59
CA ALA A 73 -24.39 7.33 10.08
C ALA A 73 -25.12 7.61 8.74
N SER A 74 -25.65 6.56 8.09
CA SER A 74 -26.41 6.66 6.82
C SER A 74 -25.67 7.45 5.73
N ILE A 75 -24.36 7.30 5.63
CA ILE A 75 -23.56 7.97 4.60
C ILE A 75 -23.91 7.33 3.24
N PRO A 76 -24.35 8.10 2.24
CA PRO A 76 -24.68 7.57 0.92
C PRO A 76 -23.42 7.09 0.19
N THR A 77 -23.60 6.10 -0.69
CA THR A 77 -22.52 5.39 -1.39
C THR A 77 -22.75 5.37 -2.90
N ASP A 78 -23.20 6.50 -3.48
CA ASP A 78 -23.40 6.71 -4.93
C ASP A 78 -24.15 5.54 -5.62
N SER A 79 -25.24 5.06 -5.00
CA SER A 79 -26.11 3.96 -5.47
C SER A 79 -25.48 2.56 -5.48
N VAL A 80 -24.24 2.41 -5.05
CA VAL A 80 -23.57 1.10 -4.93
C VAL A 80 -23.83 0.51 -3.53
N PRO A 81 -23.96 -0.83 -3.37
CA PRO A 81 -24.11 -1.44 -2.05
C PRO A 81 -22.96 -1.04 -1.10
N GLN A 82 -23.33 -0.61 0.10
CA GLN A 82 -22.39 -0.02 1.08
C GLN A 82 -21.17 -0.91 1.36
N PHE A 83 -21.40 -2.21 1.55
CA PHE A 83 -20.33 -3.16 1.85
C PHE A 83 -19.23 -3.15 0.79
N ILE A 84 -19.61 -3.21 -0.51
CA ILE A 84 -18.64 -3.27 -1.60
C ILE A 84 -17.94 -1.92 -1.81
N PHE A 85 -18.65 -0.82 -1.55
CA PHE A 85 -18.12 0.54 -1.59
C PHE A 85 -17.01 0.72 -0.57
N TYR A 86 -17.25 0.34 0.69
CA TYR A 86 -16.24 0.41 1.76
C TYR A 86 -15.10 -0.58 1.55
N MET A 87 -15.39 -1.77 1.01
CA MET A 87 -14.38 -2.77 0.70
C MET A 87 -13.37 -2.27 -0.34
N ALA A 88 -13.83 -1.62 -1.40
CA ALA A 88 -12.95 -1.02 -2.42
C ALA A 88 -11.98 0.00 -1.82
N GLY A 89 -12.49 0.94 -1.02
CA GLY A 89 -11.65 1.93 -0.35
C GLY A 89 -10.69 1.33 0.67
N ASN A 90 -11.17 0.33 1.43
CA ASN A 90 -10.37 -0.30 2.48
C ASN A 90 -9.18 -1.09 1.92
N ILE A 91 -9.36 -1.87 0.84
CA ILE A 91 -8.30 -2.70 0.26
C ILE A 91 -7.12 -1.85 -0.22
N ILE A 92 -7.40 -0.79 -0.99
CA ILE A 92 -6.32 0.08 -1.50
C ILE A 92 -5.63 0.84 -0.37
N TRP A 93 -6.38 1.24 0.66
CA TRP A 93 -5.84 1.88 1.85
C TRP A 93 -4.94 0.94 2.66
N VAL A 94 -5.38 -0.29 2.92
CA VAL A 94 -4.63 -1.31 3.67
C VAL A 94 -3.30 -1.61 2.96
N TYR A 95 -3.31 -1.70 1.63
CA TYR A 95 -2.09 -1.88 0.86
C TYR A 95 -1.10 -0.72 1.09
N PHE A 96 -1.55 0.52 0.85
CA PHE A 96 -0.74 1.72 1.03
C PHE A 96 -0.21 1.86 2.45
N SER A 97 -1.08 1.80 3.45
CA SER A 97 -0.73 2.01 4.86
C SER A 97 0.19 0.93 5.40
N SER A 98 -0.01 -0.32 4.99
CA SER A 98 0.87 -1.44 5.36
C SER A 98 2.26 -1.31 4.74
N CYS A 99 2.36 -0.90 3.47
CA CYS A 99 3.64 -0.60 2.82
C CYS A 99 4.37 0.51 3.58
N LEU A 100 3.70 1.65 3.80
CA LEU A 100 4.30 2.81 4.45
C LEU A 100 4.74 2.49 5.88
N SER A 101 3.89 1.85 6.67
CA SER A 101 4.20 1.48 8.06
C SER A 101 5.41 0.55 8.17
N GLN A 102 5.49 -0.48 7.31
CA GLN A 102 6.62 -1.40 7.34
C GLN A 102 7.92 -0.78 6.79
N ILE A 103 7.82 0.03 5.73
CA ILE A 103 8.99 0.71 5.17
C ILE A 103 9.54 1.71 6.18
N SER A 104 8.68 2.44 6.90
CA SER A 104 9.10 3.45 7.89
C SER A 104 9.95 2.88 9.03
N SER A 105 9.82 1.60 9.35
CA SER A 105 10.61 0.91 10.38
C SER A 105 11.72 0.01 9.83
N THR A 106 11.84 -0.12 8.50
CA THR A 106 12.70 -1.14 7.87
C THR A 106 14.16 -1.00 8.25
N PHE A 107 14.73 0.20 8.28
CA PHE A 107 16.15 0.38 8.60
C PHE A 107 16.44 0.09 10.08
N LEU A 108 15.54 0.46 10.96
CA LEU A 108 15.68 0.19 12.39
C LEU A 108 15.59 -1.33 12.67
N THR A 109 14.60 -1.99 12.11
CA THR A 109 14.33 -3.42 12.34
C THR A 109 15.45 -4.32 11.78
N ASN A 110 16.08 -3.90 10.67
CA ASN A 110 17.12 -4.67 10.01
C ASN A 110 18.54 -4.12 10.24
N ALA A 111 18.74 -3.26 11.23
CA ALA A 111 20.03 -2.65 11.53
C ALA A 111 21.17 -3.67 11.72
N ALA A 112 20.87 -4.82 12.37
CA ALA A 112 21.84 -5.89 12.60
C ALA A 112 22.33 -6.59 11.33
N ILE A 113 21.57 -6.54 10.24
CA ILE A 113 21.93 -7.17 8.96
C ILE A 113 22.91 -6.29 8.20
N PHE A 114 22.71 -4.96 8.23
CA PHE A 114 23.56 -3.99 7.53
C PHE A 114 25.04 -3.99 7.98
N GLY A 115 25.28 -4.40 9.23
CA GLY A 115 26.66 -4.52 9.74
C GLY A 115 27.38 -5.80 9.35
N LYS A 116 26.66 -6.80 8.79
CA LYS A 116 27.21 -8.12 8.49
C LYS A 116 27.39 -8.40 7.00
N VAL A 117 26.53 -7.85 6.15
CA VAL A 117 26.49 -8.13 4.72
C VAL A 117 26.25 -6.83 3.98
N TYR A 118 27.05 -6.59 2.92
CA TYR A 118 26.86 -5.46 2.03
C TYR A 118 25.79 -5.79 0.97
N PHE A 119 24.77 -4.96 0.88
CA PHE A 119 23.79 -4.90 -0.21
C PHE A 119 23.14 -3.51 -0.26
N PRO A 120 22.58 -3.08 -1.40
CA PRO A 120 21.90 -1.79 -1.51
C PRO A 120 20.76 -1.68 -0.52
N ARG A 121 20.72 -0.63 0.29
CA ARG A 121 19.73 -0.46 1.36
C ARG A 121 18.27 -0.48 0.88
N LEU A 122 18.04 -0.09 -0.39
CA LEU A 122 16.72 -0.06 -1.01
C LEU A 122 16.12 -1.45 -1.28
N VAL A 123 16.93 -2.50 -1.28
CA VAL A 123 16.46 -3.89 -1.43
C VAL A 123 15.43 -4.28 -0.37
N LEU A 124 15.62 -3.83 0.88
CA LEU A 124 14.67 -4.12 1.96
C LEU A 124 13.31 -3.44 1.78
N PRO A 125 13.21 -2.12 1.58
CA PRO A 125 11.92 -1.47 1.30
C PRO A 125 11.21 -2.04 0.06
N ILE A 126 11.94 -2.38 -0.99
CA ILE A 126 11.38 -3.01 -2.19
C ILE A 126 10.78 -4.39 -1.86
N SER A 127 11.48 -5.21 -1.07
CA SER A 127 10.95 -6.52 -0.64
C SER A 127 9.66 -6.39 0.20
N VAL A 128 9.51 -5.32 0.96
CA VAL A 128 8.27 -5.01 1.69
C VAL A 128 7.11 -4.76 0.72
N ILE A 129 7.33 -3.94 -0.33
CA ILE A 129 6.31 -3.67 -1.34
C ILE A 129 5.83 -4.96 -1.99
N PHE A 130 6.74 -5.84 -2.41
CA PHE A 130 6.38 -7.12 -3.00
C PHE A 130 5.64 -8.04 -2.02
N THR A 131 6.04 -8.05 -0.74
CA THR A 131 5.32 -8.81 0.29
C THR A 131 3.88 -8.31 0.42
N LYS A 132 3.68 -7.00 0.48
CA LYS A 132 2.33 -6.41 0.59
C LYS A 132 1.51 -6.52 -0.69
N LEU A 133 2.16 -6.60 -1.85
CA LEU A 133 1.49 -6.87 -3.11
C LEU A 133 0.89 -8.28 -3.14
N ILE A 134 1.52 -9.28 -2.50
CA ILE A 134 0.93 -10.61 -2.32
C ILE A 134 -0.34 -10.53 -1.47
N ASP A 135 -0.27 -9.83 -0.31
CA ASP A 135 -1.43 -9.62 0.57
C ASP A 135 -2.58 -8.93 -0.21
N PHE A 136 -2.25 -7.86 -0.94
CA PHE A 136 -3.20 -7.12 -1.78
C PHE A 136 -3.84 -8.01 -2.85
N THR A 137 -3.05 -8.86 -3.53
CA THR A 137 -3.56 -9.74 -4.58
C THR A 137 -4.61 -10.72 -4.03
N VAL A 138 -4.37 -11.28 -2.85
CA VAL A 138 -5.36 -12.15 -2.18
C VAL A 138 -6.64 -11.38 -1.86
N GLN A 139 -6.51 -10.17 -1.31
CA GLN A 139 -7.66 -9.30 -1.00
C GLN A 139 -8.42 -8.90 -2.26
N LEU A 140 -7.72 -8.61 -3.35
CA LEU A 140 -8.32 -8.27 -4.64
C LEU A 140 -9.14 -9.43 -5.21
N VAL A 141 -8.65 -10.67 -5.13
CA VAL A 141 -9.40 -11.86 -5.55
C VAL A 141 -10.69 -11.98 -4.77
N VAL A 142 -10.64 -11.82 -3.45
CA VAL A 142 -11.85 -11.84 -2.59
C VAL A 142 -12.80 -10.70 -2.96
N PHE A 143 -12.29 -9.51 -3.23
CA PHE A 143 -13.10 -8.35 -3.65
C PHE A 143 -13.82 -8.62 -4.98
N ILE A 144 -13.12 -9.18 -5.97
CA ILE A 144 -13.72 -9.55 -7.26
C ILE A 144 -14.83 -10.60 -7.08
N LEU A 145 -14.65 -11.58 -6.18
CA LEU A 145 -15.68 -12.55 -5.84
C LEU A 145 -16.93 -11.88 -5.26
N PHE A 146 -16.75 -10.91 -4.35
CA PHE A 146 -17.88 -10.14 -3.81
C PHE A 146 -18.56 -9.29 -4.88
N ILE A 147 -17.81 -8.64 -5.78
CA ILE A 147 -18.39 -7.92 -6.93
C ILE A 147 -19.28 -8.86 -7.75
N ALA A 148 -18.79 -10.05 -8.10
CA ALA A 148 -19.56 -11.03 -8.88
C ALA A 148 -20.86 -11.45 -8.17
N ILE A 149 -20.81 -11.68 -6.85
CA ILE A 149 -21.99 -12.01 -6.04
C ILE A 149 -23.00 -10.84 -6.04
N PHE A 150 -22.54 -9.59 -5.89
CA PHE A 150 -23.45 -8.44 -5.87
C PHE A 150 -24.06 -8.14 -7.24
N ILE A 151 -23.30 -8.31 -8.33
CA ILE A 151 -23.81 -8.22 -9.71
C ILE A 151 -24.90 -9.28 -9.93
N HIS A 152 -24.66 -10.52 -9.50
CA HIS A 152 -25.66 -11.59 -9.61
C HIS A 152 -26.94 -11.30 -8.82
N ARG A 153 -26.83 -10.53 -7.74
CA ARG A 153 -27.98 -10.06 -6.94
C ARG A 153 -28.66 -8.80 -7.52
N GLY A 154 -28.25 -8.33 -8.68
CA GLY A 154 -28.85 -7.18 -9.36
C GLY A 154 -28.33 -5.81 -8.89
N ALA A 155 -27.18 -5.75 -8.23
CA ALA A 155 -26.58 -4.47 -7.86
C ALA A 155 -26.14 -3.68 -9.11
N PRO A 156 -26.33 -2.36 -9.15
CA PRO A 156 -25.98 -1.51 -10.29
C PRO A 156 -24.45 -1.23 -10.31
N ILE A 157 -23.66 -2.27 -10.49
CA ILE A 157 -22.21 -2.17 -10.60
C ILE A 157 -21.83 -2.28 -12.06
N SER A 158 -21.11 -1.30 -12.58
CA SER A 158 -20.59 -1.29 -13.95
C SER A 158 -19.07 -1.31 -13.93
N ILE A 159 -18.49 -2.40 -14.44
CA ILE A 159 -17.03 -2.51 -14.59
C ILE A 159 -16.66 -1.88 -15.92
N ASP A 160 -15.88 -0.79 -15.89
CA ASP A 160 -15.35 -0.15 -17.12
C ASP A 160 -14.15 -0.98 -17.64
N ILE A 161 -13.99 -1.06 -18.96
CA ILE A 161 -12.82 -1.65 -19.59
C ILE A 161 -11.51 -0.99 -19.14
N LYS A 162 -11.57 0.23 -18.68
CA LYS A 162 -10.44 0.95 -18.05
C LYS A 162 -9.89 0.29 -16.79
N VAL A 163 -10.57 -0.72 -16.25
CA VAL A 163 -10.05 -1.53 -15.13
C VAL A 163 -8.68 -2.14 -15.44
N VAL A 164 -8.34 -2.31 -16.73
CA VAL A 164 -6.99 -2.75 -17.16
C VAL A 164 -5.88 -1.83 -16.64
N PHE A 165 -6.18 -0.57 -16.35
CA PHE A 165 -5.22 0.40 -15.81
C PHE A 165 -5.05 0.35 -14.28
N PHE A 166 -5.79 -0.52 -13.56
CA PHE A 166 -5.65 -0.63 -12.11
C PHE A 166 -4.22 -0.93 -11.63
N PRO A 167 -3.35 -1.69 -12.35
CA PRO A 167 -1.99 -1.92 -11.92
C PRO A 167 -1.17 -0.63 -11.81
N LEU A 168 -1.48 0.38 -12.64
CA LEU A 168 -0.84 1.70 -12.56
C LEU A 168 -1.20 2.42 -11.26
N LEU A 169 -2.45 2.29 -10.78
CA LEU A 169 -2.86 2.84 -9.49
C LEU A 169 -2.14 2.18 -8.32
N ILE A 170 -1.96 0.84 -8.39
CA ILE A 170 -1.22 0.11 -7.37
C ILE A 170 0.25 0.53 -7.37
N LEU A 171 0.85 0.69 -8.54
CA LEU A 171 2.21 1.21 -8.66
C LEU A 171 2.32 2.63 -8.07
N GLN A 172 1.36 3.50 -8.34
CA GLN A 172 1.32 4.86 -7.80
C GLN A 172 1.22 4.85 -6.27
N ALA A 173 0.33 4.02 -5.70
CA ALA A 173 0.22 3.84 -4.25
C ALA A 173 1.52 3.28 -3.64
N ALA A 174 2.15 2.30 -4.30
CA ALA A 174 3.43 1.73 -3.89
C ALA A 174 4.55 2.78 -3.90
N MET A 175 4.66 3.58 -4.97
CA MET A 175 5.68 4.64 -5.09
C MET A 175 5.49 5.73 -4.04
N LEU A 176 4.24 6.10 -3.75
CA LEU A 176 3.92 7.05 -2.69
C LEU A 176 4.33 6.50 -1.31
N ALA A 177 3.95 5.25 -0.99
CA ALA A 177 4.33 4.59 0.24
C ALA A 177 5.86 4.42 0.36
N PHE A 178 6.54 4.12 -0.75
CA PHE A 178 7.98 3.98 -0.82
C PHE A 178 8.70 5.30 -0.55
N GLY A 179 8.32 6.38 -1.25
CA GLY A 179 8.95 7.68 -1.10
C GLY A 179 8.80 8.24 0.32
N VAL A 180 7.56 8.30 0.81
CA VAL A 180 7.27 8.78 2.18
C VAL A 180 7.88 7.84 3.23
N GLY A 181 7.76 6.52 3.03
CA GLY A 181 8.27 5.52 3.95
C GLY A 181 9.79 5.56 4.12
N ILE A 182 10.56 5.78 3.04
CA ILE A 182 12.03 5.90 3.11
C ILE A 182 12.44 7.17 3.88
N ILE A 183 11.79 8.30 3.61
CA ILE A 183 12.05 9.55 4.33
C ILE A 183 11.85 9.32 5.84
N ILE A 184 10.72 8.73 6.20
CA ILE A 184 10.42 8.43 7.61
C ILE A 184 11.40 7.39 8.16
N SER A 185 11.75 6.34 7.41
CA SER A 185 12.68 5.30 7.85
C SER A 185 14.07 5.85 8.18
N SER A 186 14.53 6.86 7.46
CA SER A 186 15.78 7.55 7.77
C SER A 186 15.72 8.32 9.09
N LEU A 187 14.57 8.95 9.38
CA LEU A 187 14.33 9.69 10.62
C LEU A 187 14.13 8.76 11.83
N THR A 188 13.43 7.64 11.66
CA THR A 188 13.18 6.66 12.73
C THR A 188 14.44 5.95 13.19
N THR A 189 15.48 5.91 12.37
CA THR A 189 16.80 5.42 12.78
C THR A 189 17.41 6.29 13.88
N LYS A 190 17.11 7.60 13.89
CA LYS A 190 17.57 8.54 14.92
C LYS A 190 16.56 8.70 16.06
N TYR A 191 15.27 8.75 15.74
CA TYR A 191 14.17 9.00 16.68
C TYR A 191 13.16 7.83 16.62
N ARG A 192 13.27 6.89 17.53
CA ARG A 192 12.46 5.64 17.53
C ARG A 192 10.98 5.86 17.83
N ASP A 193 10.64 6.92 18.53
CA ASP A 193 9.27 7.33 18.85
C ASP A 193 8.45 7.74 17.61
N LEU A 194 9.11 8.11 16.51
CA LEU A 194 8.44 8.40 15.25
C LEU A 194 7.60 7.22 14.73
N ASN A 195 7.91 5.98 15.08
CA ASN A 195 7.07 4.83 14.69
C ASN A 195 5.64 4.93 15.27
N VAL A 196 5.50 5.47 16.49
CA VAL A 196 4.18 5.69 17.10
C VAL A 196 3.45 6.80 16.35
N LEU A 197 4.17 7.89 16.01
CA LEU A 197 3.61 8.99 15.23
C LEU A 197 3.17 8.56 13.82
N VAL A 198 3.91 7.65 13.18
CA VAL A 198 3.53 7.08 11.88
C VAL A 198 2.22 6.32 11.98
N SER A 199 2.06 5.46 13.00
CA SER A 199 0.83 4.69 13.19
C SER A 199 -0.37 5.60 13.42
N PHE A 200 -0.23 6.60 14.27
CA PHE A 200 -1.26 7.59 14.53
C PHE A 200 -1.53 8.47 13.30
N GLY A 201 -0.48 8.92 12.61
CA GLY A 201 -0.58 9.71 11.39
C GLY A 201 -1.31 8.96 10.28
N LEU A 202 -1.05 7.66 10.08
CA LEU A 202 -1.77 6.82 9.13
C LEU A 202 -3.25 6.72 9.49
N GLN A 203 -3.59 6.59 10.76
CA GLN A 203 -4.99 6.54 11.19
C GLN A 203 -5.72 7.85 10.87
N LEU A 204 -5.11 9.00 11.15
CA LEU A 204 -5.67 10.31 10.78
C LEU A 204 -5.75 10.49 9.26
N TRP A 205 -4.74 10.07 8.53
CA TRP A 205 -4.70 10.16 7.07
C TRP A 205 -5.80 9.30 6.42
N MET A 206 -6.16 8.16 7.02
CA MET A 206 -7.29 7.34 6.57
C MET A 206 -8.60 8.14 6.56
N TYR A 207 -8.88 8.88 7.64
CA TYR A 207 -10.08 9.70 7.72
C TYR A 207 -10.04 10.94 6.80
N ALA A 208 -8.84 11.44 6.49
CA ALA A 208 -8.66 12.51 5.53
C ALA A 208 -8.71 12.01 4.06
N THR A 209 -8.82 10.69 3.83
CA THR A 209 -8.95 10.09 2.51
C THR A 209 -10.39 9.62 2.30
N PRO A 210 -10.99 9.77 1.11
CA PRO A 210 -12.39 9.39 0.86
C PRO A 210 -12.56 7.87 0.80
N ILE A 211 -12.32 7.18 1.93
CA ILE A 211 -12.48 5.73 2.07
C ILE A 211 -13.88 5.38 2.53
N VAL A 212 -14.36 6.11 3.55
CA VAL A 212 -15.66 5.86 4.20
C VAL A 212 -16.79 6.81 3.74
N TYR A 213 -16.46 7.75 2.86
CA TYR A 213 -17.40 8.67 2.24
C TYR A 213 -17.02 8.90 0.77
N PRO A 214 -17.98 9.19 -0.13
CA PRO A 214 -17.66 9.55 -1.51
C PRO A 214 -17.15 10.99 -1.59
N ALA A 215 -16.18 11.25 -2.46
CA ALA A 215 -15.63 12.59 -2.68
C ALA A 215 -16.69 13.55 -3.25
N SER A 216 -17.73 13.02 -3.92
CA SER A 216 -18.84 13.78 -4.49
C SER A 216 -19.62 14.62 -3.45
N GLN A 217 -19.57 14.26 -2.18
CA GLN A 217 -20.27 14.97 -1.10
C GLN A 217 -19.49 16.13 -0.49
N ILE A 218 -18.20 16.22 -0.82
CA ILE A 218 -17.33 17.26 -0.25
C ILE A 218 -17.31 18.46 -1.19
N HIS A 219 -17.71 19.62 -0.68
CA HIS A 219 -17.77 20.86 -1.42
C HIS A 219 -16.95 21.97 -0.76
N GLY A 220 -16.56 22.98 -1.53
CA GLY A 220 -15.88 24.18 -1.04
C GLY A 220 -14.44 23.94 -0.58
N LYS A 221 -14.01 24.60 0.51
CA LYS A 221 -12.61 24.55 0.99
C LYS A 221 -12.11 23.15 1.36
N LEU A 222 -13.01 22.28 1.81
CA LEU A 222 -12.67 20.89 2.13
C LEU A 222 -12.34 20.07 0.88
N GLN A 223 -12.96 20.37 -0.24
CA GLN A 223 -12.65 19.74 -1.53
C GLN A 223 -11.22 20.06 -1.97
N THR A 224 -10.78 21.33 -1.82
CA THR A 224 -9.41 21.73 -2.12
C THR A 224 -8.40 20.98 -1.22
N LEU A 225 -8.72 20.83 0.07
CA LEU A 225 -7.89 20.07 1.00
C LEU A 225 -7.81 18.59 0.62
N LEU A 226 -8.93 18.01 0.19
CA LEU A 226 -8.99 16.63 -0.28
C LEU A 226 -8.13 16.42 -1.54
N MET A 227 -8.11 17.38 -2.46
CA MET A 227 -7.28 17.32 -3.68
C MET A 227 -5.77 17.38 -3.37
N LEU A 228 -5.35 17.98 -2.26
CA LEU A 228 -3.96 17.95 -1.81
C LEU A 228 -3.53 16.58 -1.26
N ASN A 229 -4.50 15.73 -0.94
CA ASN A 229 -4.21 14.38 -0.45
C ASN A 229 -3.91 13.44 -1.63
N PRO A 230 -2.66 12.97 -1.80
CA PRO A 230 -2.28 12.14 -2.96
C PRO A 230 -2.97 10.77 -2.98
N MET A 231 -3.48 10.28 -1.84
CA MET A 231 -4.23 9.03 -1.78
C MET A 231 -5.70 9.18 -2.19
N ALA A 232 -6.26 10.39 -2.15
CA ALA A 232 -7.65 10.62 -2.50
C ALA A 232 -7.95 10.26 -3.98
N PRO A 233 -7.21 10.77 -4.97
CA PRO A 233 -7.44 10.40 -6.37
C PRO A 233 -7.19 8.90 -6.63
N ILE A 234 -6.24 8.27 -5.94
CA ILE A 234 -5.98 6.85 -6.09
C ILE A 234 -7.18 6.01 -5.62
N ALA A 235 -7.72 6.31 -4.43
CA ALA A 235 -8.87 5.61 -3.87
C ALA A 235 -10.15 5.81 -4.70
N GLU A 236 -10.42 7.05 -5.14
CA GLU A 236 -11.57 7.37 -5.97
C GLU A 236 -11.48 6.71 -7.35
N THR A 237 -10.32 6.79 -8.02
CA THR A 237 -10.12 6.15 -9.32
C THR A 237 -10.23 4.63 -9.21
N PHE A 238 -9.68 4.01 -8.15
CA PHE A 238 -9.83 2.58 -7.92
C PHE A 238 -11.31 2.18 -7.80
N ARG A 239 -12.10 2.94 -7.04
CA ARG A 239 -13.52 2.73 -6.90
C ARG A 239 -14.28 2.92 -8.21
N TYR A 240 -13.94 3.96 -8.96
CA TYR A 240 -14.53 4.21 -10.29
C TYR A 240 -14.27 3.05 -11.26
N LEU A 241 -13.06 2.53 -11.33
CA LEU A 241 -12.69 1.44 -12.26
C LEU A 241 -13.43 0.13 -11.97
N PHE A 242 -13.65 -0.21 -10.71
CA PHE A 242 -14.25 -1.48 -10.33
C PHE A 242 -15.77 -1.42 -10.10
N LEU A 243 -16.30 -0.28 -9.71
CA LEU A 243 -17.70 -0.14 -9.30
C LEU A 243 -18.51 0.81 -10.19
N GLY A 244 -17.85 1.61 -11.02
CA GLY A 244 -18.50 2.62 -11.84
C GLY A 244 -19.05 3.81 -11.04
N CYS A 245 -18.71 3.94 -9.76
CA CYS A 245 -19.14 5.04 -8.89
C CYS A 245 -17.94 5.94 -8.51
N GLY A 246 -18.23 7.20 -8.17
CA GLY A 246 -17.19 8.21 -7.93
C GLY A 246 -16.89 9.05 -9.18
N SER A 247 -16.10 10.08 -9.02
CA SER A 247 -15.64 10.95 -10.10
C SER A 247 -14.15 10.75 -10.33
N ILE A 248 -13.75 10.60 -11.59
CA ILE A 248 -12.33 10.77 -11.91
C ILE A 248 -12.03 12.25 -11.65
N PRO A 249 -11.07 12.61 -10.76
CA PRO A 249 -10.71 14.00 -10.56
C PRO A 249 -10.06 14.52 -11.84
N THR A 250 -10.89 15.08 -12.73
CA THR A 250 -10.41 15.88 -13.85
C THR A 250 -10.05 17.26 -13.31
N THR A 251 -8.76 17.52 -13.19
CA THR A 251 -8.21 18.87 -12.96
C THR A 251 -8.44 19.75 -14.18
#